data_d70729b6b260b3f262c0d866a932d1d7
#
_entry.id   d70729b6b260b3f262c0d866a932d1d7
#
_cell.length_a   1.000
_cell.length_b   1.000
_cell.length_c   1.000
_cell.angle_alpha   90.00
_cell.angle_beta   90.00
_cell.angle_gamma   90.00
#
_symmetry.space_group_name_H-M   'P 1'
#
loop_
_entity.id
_entity.type
_entity.pdbx_description
1 polymer ?
#
loop_
_entity_poly.entity_id
_entity_poly.type
_entity_poly.pdbx_seq_one_letter_code
_entity_poly.pdbx_strand_id
1 'polypeptide(L)'
;MEDVTDTVFRHVVAKAAAPDVFFTEFTDTNAYNLPNVRDTLDGRLLFTEDEQPIVAHIWGDVPENFENMAKGLAEMGYKGIDINMGCPAANVVKKGKGSGLIKRPEVAAEIIQAAKAGGIPVSVKTRLGYLKVDEYKEWISHLLRQDIANLTIHLRTKKEMSFVDAHWELIPEIVKLRDEIAPNTLITINGDIPDRKVGMELVEKYGVDGIMIGRGIFRNVFAFEKEQRAHSHKEFMDLFYYHLDYYEDMVEKEPRLSKVLNRLFKTYVKDFKGSRQLRDTLVRTKSVDEVREVLANFEHIDAIMNEEAL
;
A
#
# COMPACT_ATOMS: atom_id res chain seq x y z
N MET A 1 2.37 -0.65 -2.08
CA MET A 1 3.59 -1.48 -1.83
C MET A 1 4.41 -1.45 -3.09
N GLU A 2 5.70 -1.21 -3.00
CA GLU A 2 6.57 -1.03 -4.15
C GLU A 2 6.58 -2.23 -5.10
N ASP A 3 6.51 -1.96 -6.40
CA ASP A 3 6.45 -2.93 -7.49
C ASP A 3 5.30 -3.95 -7.37
N VAL A 4 4.16 -3.54 -6.82
CA VAL A 4 2.98 -4.41 -6.66
C VAL A 4 1.65 -3.67 -6.74
N THR A 5 1.52 -2.51 -6.09
CA THR A 5 0.25 -1.78 -6.05
C THR A 5 0.27 -0.59 -7.00
N ASP A 6 0.61 -0.88 -8.28
CA ASP A 6 0.50 0.07 -9.39
C ASP A 6 -0.96 0.42 -9.71
N THR A 7 -1.15 1.33 -10.66
CA THR A 7 -2.50 1.75 -11.06
C THR A 7 -3.33 0.57 -11.56
N VAL A 8 -2.75 -0.37 -12.32
CA VAL A 8 -3.49 -1.54 -12.86
C VAL A 8 -4.03 -2.41 -11.74
N PHE A 9 -3.20 -2.74 -10.74
CA PHE A 9 -3.67 -3.53 -9.61
C PHE A 9 -4.67 -2.77 -8.73
N ARG A 10 -4.52 -1.45 -8.56
CA ARG A 10 -5.50 -0.64 -7.84
C ARG A 10 -6.87 -0.64 -8.54
N HIS A 11 -6.92 -0.64 -9.87
CA HIS A 11 -8.16 -0.83 -10.65
C HIS A 11 -8.83 -2.18 -10.38
N VAL A 12 -8.04 -3.26 -10.33
CA VAL A 12 -8.58 -4.58 -9.97
C VAL A 12 -9.19 -4.56 -8.57
N VAL A 13 -8.51 -3.92 -7.62
CA VAL A 13 -9.02 -3.76 -6.25
C VAL A 13 -10.29 -2.90 -6.24
N ALA A 14 -10.32 -1.79 -6.99
CA ALA A 14 -11.51 -0.96 -7.12
C ALA A 14 -12.70 -1.75 -7.70
N LYS A 15 -12.44 -2.58 -8.70
CA LYS A 15 -13.44 -3.47 -9.31
C LYS A 15 -13.96 -4.54 -8.36
N ALA A 16 -13.09 -5.12 -7.55
CA ALA A 16 -13.45 -6.17 -6.59
C ALA A 16 -14.18 -5.58 -5.37
N ALA A 17 -13.54 -4.65 -4.69
CA ALA A 17 -14.08 -3.93 -3.53
C ALA A 17 -13.20 -2.70 -3.25
N ALA A 18 -13.64 -1.52 -3.60
CA ALA A 18 -12.88 -0.30 -3.41
C ALA A 18 -12.66 0.02 -1.92
N PRO A 19 -11.43 0.35 -1.49
CA PRO A 19 -11.19 0.93 -0.17
C PRO A 19 -11.73 2.37 -0.09
N ASP A 20 -11.86 2.91 1.12
CA ASP A 20 -12.25 4.29 1.31
C ASP A 20 -11.18 5.30 0.83
N VAL A 21 -9.89 4.89 0.82
CA VAL A 21 -8.74 5.69 0.34
C VAL A 21 -7.69 4.78 -0.29
N PHE A 22 -7.24 5.14 -1.48
CA PHE A 22 -6.09 4.50 -2.12
C PHE A 22 -4.77 5.20 -1.78
N PHE A 23 -3.69 4.43 -1.77
CA PHE A 23 -2.31 4.92 -1.67
C PHE A 23 -1.52 4.44 -2.88
N THR A 24 -0.69 5.32 -3.45
CA THR A 24 0.24 4.92 -4.51
C THR A 24 1.32 3.98 -3.97
N GLU A 25 2.11 3.41 -4.87
CA GLU A 25 3.44 2.93 -4.52
C GLU A 25 4.28 4.08 -3.99
N PHE A 26 5.31 3.80 -3.18
CA PHE A 26 6.11 4.90 -2.66
C PHE A 26 7.19 5.35 -3.66
N THR A 27 7.24 6.66 -3.89
CA THR A 27 8.13 7.32 -4.85
C THR A 27 9.22 8.10 -4.13
N ASP A 28 10.47 7.96 -4.59
CA ASP A 28 11.63 8.64 -3.99
C ASP A 28 11.64 10.14 -4.37
N THR A 29 11.53 11.01 -3.37
CA THR A 29 11.57 12.47 -3.56
C THR A 29 12.89 12.94 -4.16
N ASN A 30 14.00 12.27 -3.87
CA ASN A 30 15.30 12.65 -4.44
C ASN A 30 15.32 12.32 -5.94
N ALA A 31 14.76 11.18 -6.34
CA ALA A 31 14.65 10.79 -7.74
C ALA A 31 13.70 11.72 -8.51
N TYR A 32 12.56 12.10 -7.91
CA TYR A 32 11.61 13.03 -8.50
C TYR A 32 12.21 14.39 -8.85
N ASN A 33 13.18 14.86 -8.05
CA ASN A 33 13.86 16.14 -8.26
C ASN A 33 15.03 16.06 -9.27
N LEU A 34 15.30 14.89 -9.86
CA LEU A 34 16.28 14.72 -10.93
C LEU A 34 15.57 14.76 -12.29
N PRO A 35 15.79 15.79 -13.14
CA PRO A 35 15.05 15.94 -14.39
C PRO A 35 15.06 14.70 -15.29
N ASN A 36 16.20 14.04 -15.42
CA ASN A 36 16.37 12.85 -16.27
C ASN A 36 15.74 11.57 -15.69
N VAL A 37 15.27 11.60 -14.44
CA VAL A 37 14.69 10.45 -13.72
C VAL A 37 13.21 10.65 -13.50
N ARG A 38 12.73 11.89 -13.42
CA ARG A 38 11.34 12.24 -13.15
C ARG A 38 10.39 11.52 -14.11
N ASP A 39 10.66 11.57 -15.40
CA ASP A 39 9.83 10.94 -16.43
C ASP A 39 9.71 9.40 -16.23
N THR A 40 10.71 8.77 -15.62
CA THR A 40 10.67 7.33 -15.29
C THR A 40 9.81 7.01 -14.06
N LEU A 41 9.39 8.02 -13.31
CA LEU A 41 8.56 7.89 -12.11
C LEU A 41 7.09 8.16 -12.40
N ASP A 42 6.75 8.67 -13.58
CA ASP A 42 5.38 9.06 -13.94
C ASP A 42 4.41 7.89 -13.83
N GLY A 43 4.83 6.67 -14.19
CA GLY A 43 4.02 5.48 -14.00
C GLY A 43 3.71 5.15 -12.53
N ARG A 44 4.61 5.47 -11.57
CA ARG A 44 4.35 5.28 -10.13
C ARG A 44 3.33 6.27 -9.58
N LEU A 45 3.25 7.43 -10.19
CA LEU A 45 2.34 8.52 -9.83
C LEU A 45 1.08 8.53 -10.71
N LEU A 46 0.97 7.61 -11.68
CA LEU A 46 -0.21 7.50 -12.51
C LEU A 46 -1.39 6.99 -11.68
N PHE A 47 -2.53 7.66 -11.85
CA PHE A 47 -3.81 7.24 -11.31
C PHE A 47 -4.96 7.71 -12.22
N THR A 48 -6.14 7.17 -12.03
CA THR A 48 -7.36 7.52 -12.74
C THR A 48 -8.47 7.92 -11.77
N GLU A 49 -9.56 8.47 -12.28
CA GLU A 49 -10.64 9.05 -11.46
C GLU A 49 -11.30 8.03 -10.52
N ASP A 50 -11.41 6.79 -10.93
CA ASP A 50 -11.99 5.70 -10.10
C ASP A 50 -11.10 5.22 -8.95
N GLU A 51 -9.85 5.70 -8.89
CA GLU A 51 -8.96 5.50 -7.76
C GLU A 51 -9.08 6.62 -6.70
N GLN A 52 -9.91 7.63 -6.94
CA GLN A 52 -10.12 8.72 -5.97
C GLN A 52 -11.00 8.28 -4.79
N PRO A 53 -10.72 8.75 -3.55
CA PRO A 53 -9.57 9.59 -3.20
C PRO A 53 -8.25 8.82 -3.12
N ILE A 54 -7.20 9.35 -3.72
CA ILE A 54 -5.87 8.76 -3.71
C ILE A 54 -4.85 9.68 -3.02
N VAL A 55 -3.97 9.08 -2.23
CA VAL A 55 -2.88 9.71 -1.48
C VAL A 55 -1.54 9.29 -2.07
N ALA A 56 -0.68 10.25 -2.39
CA ALA A 56 0.67 9.96 -2.87
C ALA A 56 1.56 9.48 -1.72
N HIS A 57 2.09 8.26 -1.81
CA HIS A 57 3.00 7.70 -0.81
C HIS A 57 4.45 7.97 -1.24
N ILE A 58 5.15 8.85 -0.52
CA ILE A 58 6.48 9.31 -0.88
C ILE A 58 7.52 9.01 0.22
N TRP A 59 8.79 8.97 -0.15
CA TRP A 59 9.89 8.72 0.77
C TRP A 59 11.16 9.47 0.36
N GLY A 60 12.01 9.77 1.35
CA GLY A 60 13.23 10.53 1.11
C GLY A 60 13.91 10.88 2.44
N ASP A 61 14.86 11.82 2.39
CA ASP A 61 15.59 12.32 3.56
C ASP A 61 16.04 13.78 3.41
N VAL A 62 15.68 14.46 2.32
CA VAL A 62 16.04 15.86 2.02
C VAL A 62 14.76 16.71 2.02
N PRO A 63 14.57 17.62 2.99
CA PRO A 63 13.35 18.42 3.13
C PRO A 63 12.96 19.21 1.87
N GLU A 64 13.93 19.88 1.21
CA GLU A 64 13.69 20.64 -0.01
C GLU A 64 13.06 19.78 -1.14
N ASN A 65 13.47 18.50 -1.25
CA ASN A 65 12.92 17.60 -2.23
C ASN A 65 11.45 17.22 -1.92
N PHE A 66 11.08 17.19 -0.64
CA PHE A 66 9.67 17.00 -0.23
C PHE A 66 8.84 18.24 -0.57
N GLU A 67 9.35 19.45 -0.32
CA GLU A 67 8.65 20.69 -0.69
C GLU A 67 8.33 20.75 -2.19
N ASN A 68 9.35 20.50 -3.02
CA ASN A 68 9.19 20.55 -4.47
C ASN A 68 8.21 19.50 -4.98
N MET A 69 8.35 18.25 -4.50
CA MET A 69 7.45 17.16 -4.92
C MET A 69 6.02 17.39 -4.41
N ALA A 70 5.83 17.91 -3.21
CA ALA A 70 4.51 18.17 -2.63
C ALA A 70 3.69 19.17 -3.46
N LYS A 71 4.33 20.23 -3.96
CA LYS A 71 3.70 21.20 -4.86
C LYS A 71 3.23 20.54 -6.16
N GLY A 72 4.09 19.72 -6.78
CA GLY A 72 3.74 18.99 -8.00
C GLY A 72 2.61 17.97 -7.77
N LEU A 73 2.59 17.26 -6.65
CA LEU A 73 1.53 16.32 -6.32
C LEU A 73 0.16 17.01 -6.13
N ALA A 74 0.14 18.19 -5.53
CA ALA A 74 -1.08 19.00 -5.42
C ALA A 74 -1.61 19.41 -6.80
N GLU A 75 -0.73 19.84 -7.71
CA GLU A 75 -1.07 20.18 -9.09
C GLU A 75 -1.59 18.98 -9.88
N MET A 76 -1.08 17.76 -9.63
CA MET A 76 -1.55 16.52 -10.23
C MET A 76 -2.93 16.07 -9.70
N GLY A 77 -3.46 16.70 -8.66
CA GLY A 77 -4.80 16.42 -8.12
C GLY A 77 -4.87 15.37 -7.02
N TYR A 78 -3.73 15.00 -6.42
CA TYR A 78 -3.71 14.13 -5.24
C TYR A 78 -4.47 14.74 -4.07
N LYS A 79 -5.16 13.90 -3.28
CA LYS A 79 -5.96 14.35 -2.11
C LYS A 79 -5.16 14.42 -0.82
N GLY A 80 -3.91 13.98 -0.84
CA GLY A 80 -2.99 14.04 0.28
C GLY A 80 -1.62 13.46 -0.06
N ILE A 81 -0.72 13.61 0.89
CA ILE A 81 0.65 13.06 0.85
C ILE A 81 0.82 12.19 2.08
N ASP A 82 1.35 10.98 1.90
CA ASP A 82 1.74 10.09 2.99
C ASP A 82 3.25 9.85 2.97
N ILE A 83 3.92 10.18 4.07
CA ILE A 83 5.37 10.07 4.17
C ILE A 83 5.75 8.71 4.75
N ASN A 84 6.53 7.93 3.99
CA ASN A 84 7.02 6.63 4.43
C ASN A 84 8.18 6.78 5.42
N MET A 85 7.88 6.54 6.68
CA MET A 85 8.84 6.43 7.80
C MET A 85 8.85 5.02 8.41
N GLY A 86 8.37 4.02 7.65
CA GLY A 86 8.19 2.65 8.16
C GLY A 86 8.89 1.55 7.37
N CYS A 87 9.39 1.80 6.14
CA CYS A 87 10.05 0.79 5.33
C CYS A 87 11.31 0.25 6.03
N PRO A 88 11.39 -1.06 6.33
CA PRO A 88 12.50 -1.63 7.08
C PRO A 88 13.64 -2.16 6.19
N ALA A 89 13.53 -2.02 4.86
CA ALA A 89 14.50 -2.54 3.90
C ALA A 89 15.91 -2.01 4.17
N ALA A 90 16.90 -2.90 4.23
CA ALA A 90 18.25 -2.56 4.67
C ALA A 90 18.92 -1.46 3.82
N ASN A 91 18.71 -1.50 2.50
CA ASN A 91 19.21 -0.48 1.57
C ASN A 91 18.57 0.90 1.76
N VAL A 92 17.31 0.96 2.21
CA VAL A 92 16.57 2.18 2.54
C VAL A 92 17.05 2.76 3.86
N VAL A 93 17.07 1.91 4.89
CA VAL A 93 17.46 2.28 6.26
C VAL A 93 18.92 2.73 6.33
N LYS A 94 19.83 2.08 5.59
CA LYS A 94 21.25 2.47 5.53
C LYS A 94 21.45 3.90 5.00
N LYS A 95 20.53 4.38 4.16
CA LYS A 95 20.52 5.76 3.64
C LYS A 95 19.82 6.75 4.56
N GLY A 96 19.37 6.34 5.75
CA GLY A 96 18.64 7.19 6.70
C GLY A 96 17.19 7.45 6.34
N LYS A 97 16.64 6.73 5.34
CA LYS A 97 15.27 6.86 4.82
C LYS A 97 14.33 5.79 5.43
N GLY A 98 13.02 5.91 5.18
CA GLY A 98 12.03 4.99 5.71
C GLY A 98 12.11 4.87 7.24
N SER A 99 12.16 3.65 7.80
CA SER A 99 12.30 3.47 9.25
C SER A 99 13.66 3.95 9.83
N GLY A 100 14.62 4.33 8.99
CA GLY A 100 15.84 5.01 9.40
C GLY A 100 15.59 6.40 10.01
N LEU A 101 14.49 7.06 9.63
CA LEU A 101 14.07 8.36 10.17
C LEU A 101 13.68 8.29 11.65
N ILE A 102 13.33 7.12 12.19
CA ILE A 102 13.07 6.94 13.62
C ILE A 102 14.28 7.36 14.49
N LYS A 103 15.48 7.24 13.95
CA LYS A 103 16.73 7.69 14.61
C LYS A 103 17.09 9.15 14.33
N ARG A 104 16.29 9.84 13.55
CA ARG A 104 16.53 11.21 13.08
C ARG A 104 15.26 12.05 13.21
N PRO A 105 14.68 12.18 14.43
CA PRO A 105 13.39 12.83 14.64
C PRO A 105 13.36 14.28 14.15
N GLU A 106 14.44 15.02 14.26
CA GLU A 106 14.54 16.39 13.77
C GLU A 106 14.35 16.44 12.25
N VAL A 107 15.02 15.57 11.52
CA VAL A 107 14.87 15.47 10.05
C VAL A 107 13.46 15.01 9.66
N ALA A 108 12.86 14.10 10.44
CA ALA A 108 11.48 13.70 10.22
C ALA A 108 10.51 14.90 10.36
N ALA A 109 10.72 15.75 11.37
CA ALA A 109 9.94 16.98 11.54
C ALA A 109 10.13 17.96 10.36
N GLU A 110 11.37 18.21 9.95
CA GLU A 110 11.70 19.08 8.81
C GLU A 110 11.03 18.59 7.51
N ILE A 111 11.07 17.27 7.24
CA ILE A 111 10.43 16.65 6.09
C ILE A 111 8.91 16.85 6.12
N ILE A 112 8.27 16.65 7.28
CA ILE A 112 6.82 16.85 7.42
C ILE A 112 6.44 18.31 7.15
N GLN A 113 7.19 19.25 7.72
CA GLN A 113 6.92 20.68 7.49
C GLN A 113 7.13 21.07 6.02
N ALA A 114 8.17 20.55 5.37
CA ALA A 114 8.43 20.79 3.95
C ALA A 114 7.30 20.23 3.06
N ALA A 115 6.79 19.03 3.35
CA ALA A 115 5.69 18.43 2.59
C ALA A 115 4.37 19.24 2.69
N LYS A 116 4.14 20.00 3.76
CA LYS A 116 2.96 20.88 3.90
C LYS A 116 2.93 22.03 2.89
N ALA A 117 4.06 22.35 2.26
CA ALA A 117 4.12 23.38 1.21
C ALA A 117 3.25 23.06 -0.02
N GLY A 118 2.83 21.82 -0.20
CA GLY A 118 1.87 21.44 -1.24
C GLY A 118 0.43 21.93 -0.98
N GLY A 119 0.12 22.36 0.24
CA GLY A 119 -1.23 22.84 0.61
C GLY A 119 -2.31 21.77 0.69
N ILE A 120 -1.95 20.49 0.59
CA ILE A 120 -2.83 19.32 0.76
C ILE A 120 -2.48 18.56 2.06
N PRO A 121 -3.41 17.77 2.63
CA PRO A 121 -3.18 17.04 3.88
C PRO A 121 -1.92 16.19 3.85
N VAL A 122 -1.13 16.24 4.92
CA VAL A 122 0.08 15.42 5.10
C VAL A 122 -0.17 14.38 6.18
N SER A 123 0.10 13.12 5.86
CA SER A 123 0.08 11.97 6.77
C SER A 123 1.45 11.31 6.85
N VAL A 124 1.64 10.48 7.84
CA VAL A 124 2.87 9.72 8.04
C VAL A 124 2.56 8.24 8.24
N LYS A 125 3.28 7.37 7.54
CA LYS A 125 3.24 5.93 7.81
C LYS A 125 4.54 5.47 8.46
N THR A 126 4.43 4.96 9.68
CA THR A 126 5.59 4.58 10.50
C THR A 126 5.47 3.21 11.16
N ARG A 127 6.39 2.92 12.07
CA ARG A 127 6.44 1.75 12.96
C ARG A 127 6.52 2.21 14.42
N LEU A 128 6.36 1.29 15.37
CA LEU A 128 6.44 1.55 16.81
C LEU A 128 7.79 2.14 17.22
N GLY A 129 8.87 1.64 16.63
CA GLY A 129 10.21 2.06 16.96
C GLY A 129 11.25 1.39 16.04
N TYR A 130 12.52 1.64 16.32
CA TYR A 130 13.63 1.06 15.56
C TYR A 130 14.07 -0.30 16.10
N LEU A 131 14.41 -0.40 17.38
CA LEU A 131 14.89 -1.62 18.04
C LEU A 131 13.91 -2.18 19.07
N LYS A 132 13.33 -1.33 19.91
CA LYS A 132 12.50 -1.70 21.04
C LYS A 132 11.09 -1.19 20.87
N VAL A 133 10.14 -1.95 21.41
CA VAL A 133 8.71 -1.62 21.33
C VAL A 133 8.40 -0.33 22.10
N ASP A 134 8.98 -0.12 23.25
CA ASP A 134 8.76 1.05 24.12
C ASP A 134 9.24 2.39 23.52
N GLU A 135 10.05 2.36 22.46
CA GLU A 135 10.43 3.56 21.70
C GLU A 135 9.19 4.29 21.11
N TYR A 136 8.03 3.59 20.98
CA TYR A 136 6.82 4.21 20.44
C TYR A 136 6.39 5.44 21.24
N LYS A 137 6.60 5.46 22.55
CA LYS A 137 6.17 6.56 23.43
C LYS A 137 6.78 7.90 23.00
N GLU A 138 8.06 7.91 22.75
CA GLU A 138 8.77 9.10 22.30
C GLU A 138 8.54 9.38 20.82
N TRP A 139 8.66 8.35 19.99
CA TRP A 139 8.59 8.49 18.54
C TRP A 139 7.20 8.92 18.05
N ILE A 140 6.14 8.24 18.49
CA ILE A 140 4.75 8.58 18.13
C ILE A 140 4.39 9.96 18.68
N SER A 141 4.76 10.27 19.93
CA SER A 141 4.54 11.59 20.51
C SER A 141 5.24 12.70 19.71
N HIS A 142 6.46 12.42 19.21
CA HIS A 142 7.18 13.36 18.35
C HIS A 142 6.42 13.63 17.04
N LEU A 143 5.93 12.59 16.37
CA LEU A 143 5.17 12.72 15.13
C LEU A 143 3.82 13.43 15.34
N LEU A 144 3.10 13.12 16.40
CA LEU A 144 1.82 13.77 16.75
C LEU A 144 1.97 15.28 16.95
N ARG A 145 3.10 15.76 17.48
CA ARG A 145 3.39 17.19 17.61
C ARG A 145 3.62 17.90 16.29
N GLN A 146 3.69 17.19 15.16
CA GLN A 146 3.95 17.81 13.86
C GLN A 146 2.68 18.30 13.14
N ASP A 147 1.50 18.23 13.77
CA ASP A 147 0.23 18.65 13.17
C ASP A 147 0.00 17.98 11.80
N ILE A 148 -0.05 16.66 11.80
CA ILE A 148 -0.31 15.81 10.64
C ILE A 148 -1.79 15.40 10.60
N ALA A 149 -2.33 15.20 9.39
CA ALA A 149 -3.73 14.82 9.20
C ALA A 149 -4.03 13.40 9.71
N ASN A 150 -3.09 12.45 9.47
CA ASN A 150 -3.24 11.06 9.89
C ASN A 150 -1.88 10.45 10.20
N LEU A 151 -1.84 9.56 11.19
CA LEU A 151 -0.69 8.74 11.53
C LEU A 151 -1.02 7.26 11.36
N THR A 152 -0.46 6.63 10.34
CA THR A 152 -0.58 5.19 10.13
C THR A 152 0.56 4.45 10.81
N ILE A 153 0.25 3.53 11.73
CA ILE A 153 1.25 2.83 12.52
C ILE A 153 1.24 1.33 12.20
N HIS A 154 2.33 0.84 11.64
CA HIS A 154 2.57 -0.59 11.61
C HIS A 154 3.01 -1.04 13.01
N LEU A 155 2.16 -1.83 13.67
CA LEU A 155 2.31 -2.22 15.08
C LEU A 155 3.43 -3.24 15.33
N ARG A 156 4.62 -2.94 14.80
CA ARG A 156 5.90 -3.63 15.01
C ARG A 156 7.03 -2.64 14.94
N THR A 157 8.17 -3.00 15.55
CA THR A 157 9.41 -2.23 15.37
C THR A 157 10.06 -2.53 14.00
N LYS A 158 11.06 -1.73 13.64
CA LYS A 158 11.91 -2.02 12.46
C LYS A 158 12.64 -3.35 12.63
N LYS A 159 13.16 -3.64 13.84
CA LYS A 159 13.91 -4.87 14.13
C LYS A 159 13.05 -6.12 13.99
N GLU A 160 11.82 -6.07 14.43
CA GLU A 160 10.85 -7.17 14.34
C GLU A 160 10.44 -7.49 12.91
N MET A 161 10.54 -6.54 12.01
CA MET A 161 10.15 -6.71 10.60
C MET A 161 8.68 -7.15 10.45
N SER A 162 8.46 -8.45 10.24
CA SER A 162 7.16 -9.15 10.25
C SER A 162 7.29 -10.57 10.82
N PHE A 163 8.26 -10.79 11.72
CA PHE A 163 8.57 -12.11 12.26
C PHE A 163 7.83 -12.41 13.57
N VAL A 164 7.21 -11.42 14.17
CA VAL A 164 6.37 -11.54 15.37
C VAL A 164 4.95 -11.09 15.02
N ASP A 165 3.98 -11.34 15.88
CA ASP A 165 2.62 -10.80 15.72
C ASP A 165 2.60 -9.27 15.90
N ALA A 166 1.66 -8.60 15.29
CA ALA A 166 1.47 -7.15 15.49
C ALA A 166 0.99 -6.87 16.92
N HIS A 167 1.58 -5.88 17.56
CA HIS A 167 1.30 -5.48 18.94
C HIS A 167 -0.02 -4.72 19.06
N TRP A 168 -1.15 -5.40 18.84
CA TRP A 168 -2.48 -4.81 18.95
C TRP A 168 -2.83 -4.37 20.38
N GLU A 169 -2.19 -4.96 21.38
CA GLU A 169 -2.32 -4.61 22.78
C GLU A 169 -1.89 -3.16 23.12
N LEU A 170 -1.07 -2.56 22.25
CA LEU A 170 -0.58 -1.18 22.42
C LEU A 170 -1.54 -0.12 21.85
N ILE A 171 -2.55 -0.52 21.10
CA ILE A 171 -3.49 0.43 20.46
C ILE A 171 -4.11 1.38 21.48
N PRO A 172 -4.61 0.94 22.66
CA PRO A 172 -5.20 1.86 23.65
C PRO A 172 -4.24 2.95 24.14
N GLU A 173 -2.96 2.59 24.33
CA GLU A 173 -1.94 3.57 24.77
C GLU A 173 -1.61 4.57 23.65
N ILE A 174 -1.61 4.13 22.40
CA ILE A 174 -1.38 5.00 21.23
C ILE A 174 -2.55 5.98 21.04
N VAL A 175 -3.79 5.50 21.18
CA VAL A 175 -4.98 6.37 21.12
C VAL A 175 -4.93 7.42 22.24
N LYS A 176 -4.57 7.00 23.46
CA LYS A 176 -4.40 7.93 24.58
C LYS A 176 -3.35 9.01 24.29
N LEU A 177 -2.19 8.64 23.73
CA LEU A 177 -1.15 9.61 23.33
C LEU A 177 -1.69 10.61 22.29
N ARG A 178 -2.46 10.14 21.29
CA ARG A 178 -3.10 10.99 20.30
C ARG A 178 -4.05 11.98 20.96
N ASP A 179 -4.95 11.51 21.83
CA ASP A 179 -5.96 12.33 22.48
C ASP A 179 -5.34 13.42 23.37
N GLU A 180 -4.21 13.12 24.02
CA GLU A 180 -3.48 14.07 24.87
C GLU A 180 -2.66 15.10 24.05
N ILE A 181 -2.10 14.71 22.89
CA ILE A 181 -1.11 15.52 22.15
C ILE A 181 -1.75 16.21 20.93
N ALA A 182 -2.55 15.48 20.17
CA ALA A 182 -3.08 15.90 18.88
C ALA A 182 -4.46 15.30 18.61
N PRO A 183 -5.51 15.72 19.32
CA PRO A 183 -6.84 15.09 19.26
C PRO A 183 -7.50 15.13 17.88
N ASN A 184 -7.03 16.00 16.99
CA ASN A 184 -7.53 16.12 15.62
C ASN A 184 -6.77 15.23 14.62
N THR A 185 -5.63 14.63 14.99
CA THR A 185 -4.90 13.71 14.13
C THR A 185 -5.57 12.34 14.11
N LEU A 186 -5.89 11.84 12.93
CA LEU A 186 -6.48 10.51 12.77
C LEU A 186 -5.40 9.43 13.04
N ILE A 187 -5.82 8.32 13.68
CA ILE A 187 -4.97 7.15 13.88
C ILE A 187 -5.46 6.00 13.00
N THR A 188 -4.59 5.56 12.11
CA THR A 188 -4.78 4.37 11.30
C THR A 188 -3.83 3.27 11.73
N ILE A 189 -4.33 2.07 11.99
CA ILE A 189 -3.50 0.93 12.39
C ILE A 189 -3.23 -0.01 11.21
N ASN A 190 -2.06 -0.63 11.21
CA ASN A 190 -1.60 -1.57 10.21
C ASN A 190 -0.82 -2.72 10.87
N GLY A 191 -0.86 -3.89 10.27
CA GLY A 191 -0.17 -5.10 10.74
C GLY A 191 -1.14 -6.22 11.03
N ASP A 192 -1.00 -7.32 10.28
CA ASP A 192 -1.79 -8.56 10.37
C ASP A 192 -3.31 -8.42 10.21
N ILE A 193 -3.76 -7.31 9.63
CA ILE A 193 -5.17 -7.09 9.29
C ILE A 193 -5.44 -7.77 7.94
N PRO A 194 -6.23 -8.86 7.92
CA PRO A 194 -6.45 -9.64 6.71
C PRO A 194 -7.48 -9.00 5.77
N ASP A 195 -8.52 -8.39 6.34
CA ASP A 195 -9.69 -7.87 5.64
C ASP A 195 -10.37 -6.74 6.42
N ARG A 196 -11.37 -6.13 5.80
CA ARG A 196 -12.16 -5.04 6.38
C ARG A 196 -12.94 -5.48 7.63
N LYS A 197 -13.45 -6.71 7.68
CA LYS A 197 -14.24 -7.20 8.82
C LYS A 197 -13.40 -7.17 10.10
N VAL A 198 -12.25 -7.84 10.09
CA VAL A 198 -11.31 -7.84 11.23
C VAL A 198 -10.84 -6.42 11.54
N GLY A 199 -10.59 -5.61 10.49
CA GLY A 199 -10.21 -4.21 10.68
C GLY A 199 -11.26 -3.39 11.40
N MET A 200 -12.54 -3.52 11.05
CA MET A 200 -13.63 -2.80 11.70
C MET A 200 -13.89 -3.25 13.14
N GLU A 201 -13.68 -4.54 13.44
CA GLU A 201 -13.70 -5.03 14.84
C GLU A 201 -12.62 -4.34 15.70
N LEU A 202 -11.44 -4.07 15.12
CA LEU A 202 -10.38 -3.32 15.82
C LEU A 202 -10.74 -1.83 15.97
N VAL A 203 -11.35 -1.21 14.95
CA VAL A 203 -11.84 0.18 15.03
C VAL A 203 -12.86 0.31 16.17
N GLU A 204 -13.86 -0.57 16.20
CA GLU A 204 -14.89 -0.55 17.24
C GLU A 204 -14.30 -0.81 18.64
N LYS A 205 -13.41 -1.79 18.75
CA LYS A 205 -12.81 -2.18 20.03
C LYS A 205 -11.91 -1.11 20.64
N TYR A 206 -11.14 -0.40 19.82
CA TYR A 206 -10.05 0.45 20.29
C TYR A 206 -10.24 1.94 20.01
N GLY A 207 -11.26 2.33 19.24
CA GLY A 207 -11.53 3.74 18.93
C GLY A 207 -10.48 4.39 18.03
N VAL A 208 -9.84 3.61 17.15
CA VAL A 208 -9.00 4.15 16.07
C VAL A 208 -9.86 4.62 14.91
N ASP A 209 -9.34 5.52 14.09
CA ASP A 209 -10.10 6.16 13.01
C ASP A 209 -10.10 5.35 11.71
N GLY A 210 -9.13 4.43 11.55
CA GLY A 210 -9.03 3.63 10.34
C GLY A 210 -8.07 2.44 10.46
N ILE A 211 -8.12 1.61 9.42
CA ILE A 211 -7.20 0.47 9.25
C ILE A 211 -6.54 0.52 7.88
N MET A 212 -5.31 0.03 7.78
CA MET A 212 -4.62 -0.13 6.51
C MET A 212 -4.32 -1.61 6.26
N ILE A 213 -4.89 -2.16 5.20
CA ILE A 213 -4.61 -3.53 4.77
C ILE A 213 -3.36 -3.50 3.88
N GLY A 214 -2.36 -4.29 4.25
CA GLY A 214 -1.15 -4.49 3.44
C GLY A 214 -1.21 -5.81 2.69
N ARG A 215 -0.43 -6.80 3.12
CA ARG A 215 -0.31 -8.12 2.48
C ARG A 215 -1.61 -8.92 2.42
N GLY A 216 -2.62 -8.57 3.21
CA GLY A 216 -3.95 -9.19 3.18
C GLY A 216 -4.56 -9.19 1.79
N ILE A 217 -4.39 -8.09 1.04
CA ILE A 217 -4.93 -7.93 -0.32
C ILE A 217 -4.46 -9.00 -1.31
N PHE A 218 -3.26 -9.60 -1.13
CA PHE A 218 -2.77 -10.66 -2.00
C PHE A 218 -3.35 -12.03 -1.65
N ARG A 219 -3.88 -12.17 -0.44
CA ARG A 219 -4.60 -13.37 -0.02
C ARG A 219 -6.05 -13.32 -0.47
N ASN A 220 -6.64 -12.13 -0.43
CA ASN A 220 -8.02 -11.89 -0.85
C ASN A 220 -8.13 -10.50 -1.47
N VAL A 221 -8.34 -10.44 -2.79
CA VAL A 221 -8.54 -9.19 -3.53
C VAL A 221 -9.84 -8.48 -3.14
N PHE A 222 -10.79 -9.22 -2.56
CA PHE A 222 -12.05 -8.73 -2.00
C PHE A 222 -11.94 -8.30 -0.52
N ALA A 223 -10.71 -8.11 0.00
CA ALA A 223 -10.48 -7.81 1.41
C ALA A 223 -11.17 -6.53 1.93
N PHE A 224 -11.56 -5.61 1.04
CA PHE A 224 -12.26 -4.37 1.39
C PHE A 224 -13.79 -4.49 1.33
N GLU A 225 -14.36 -5.64 0.99
CA GLU A 225 -15.81 -5.81 1.01
C GLU A 225 -16.41 -5.46 2.38
N LYS A 226 -17.53 -4.76 2.37
CA LYS A 226 -18.26 -4.43 3.58
C LYS A 226 -18.88 -5.67 4.23
N GLU A 227 -19.44 -6.54 3.41
CA GLU A 227 -20.02 -7.83 3.80
C GLU A 227 -19.15 -8.94 3.22
N GLN A 228 -18.30 -9.53 4.07
CA GLN A 228 -17.40 -10.60 3.65
C GLN A 228 -18.19 -11.86 3.31
N ARG A 229 -17.93 -12.44 2.14
CA ARG A 229 -18.49 -13.71 1.68
C ARG A 229 -17.44 -14.60 1.05
N ALA A 230 -17.79 -15.82 0.76
CA ALA A 230 -17.00 -16.69 -0.10
C ALA A 230 -17.12 -16.24 -1.56
N HIS A 231 -16.05 -16.38 -2.31
CA HIS A 231 -15.99 -16.08 -3.74
C HIS A 231 -15.63 -17.34 -4.52
N SER A 232 -16.30 -17.55 -5.65
CA SER A 232 -16.02 -18.64 -6.58
C SER A 232 -14.65 -18.44 -7.26
N HIS A 233 -14.07 -19.52 -7.77
CA HIS A 233 -12.84 -19.42 -8.58
C HIS A 233 -13.09 -18.60 -9.85
N LYS A 234 -14.29 -18.65 -10.39
CA LYS A 234 -14.69 -17.81 -11.52
C LYS A 234 -14.55 -16.33 -11.24
N GLU A 235 -14.99 -15.84 -10.07
CA GLU A 235 -14.87 -14.42 -9.71
C GLU A 235 -13.40 -13.98 -9.65
N PHE A 236 -12.49 -14.83 -9.13
CA PHE A 236 -11.06 -14.56 -9.16
C PHE A 236 -10.49 -14.56 -10.58
N MET A 237 -10.95 -15.48 -11.45
CA MET A 237 -10.52 -15.55 -12.84
C MET A 237 -11.06 -14.36 -13.66
N ASP A 238 -12.29 -13.93 -13.44
CA ASP A 238 -12.86 -12.73 -14.07
C ASP A 238 -12.02 -11.48 -13.73
N LEU A 239 -11.60 -11.33 -12.48
CA LEU A 239 -10.68 -10.26 -12.08
C LEU A 239 -9.29 -10.41 -12.69
N PHE A 240 -8.82 -11.65 -12.89
CA PHE A 240 -7.55 -11.89 -13.57
C PHE A 240 -7.62 -11.48 -15.05
N TYR A 241 -8.68 -11.85 -15.77
CA TYR A 241 -8.88 -11.39 -17.15
C TYR A 241 -9.00 -9.87 -17.22
N TYR A 242 -9.78 -9.26 -16.32
CA TYR A 242 -9.87 -7.81 -16.21
C TYR A 242 -8.48 -7.15 -15.98
N HIS A 243 -7.64 -7.77 -15.15
CA HIS A 243 -6.27 -7.30 -14.92
C HIS A 243 -5.44 -7.35 -16.23
N LEU A 244 -5.57 -8.44 -17.00
CA LEU A 244 -4.86 -8.59 -18.26
C LEU A 244 -5.31 -7.55 -19.31
N ASP A 245 -6.64 -7.33 -19.42
CA ASP A 245 -7.20 -6.33 -20.34
C ASP A 245 -6.67 -4.93 -20.00
N TYR A 246 -6.77 -4.55 -18.73
CA TYR A 246 -6.32 -3.22 -18.29
C TYR A 246 -4.79 -3.04 -18.37
N TYR A 247 -4.05 -4.13 -18.19
CA TYR A 247 -2.61 -4.14 -18.38
C TYR A 247 -2.23 -3.81 -19.83
N GLU A 248 -2.89 -4.41 -20.81
CA GLU A 248 -2.63 -4.15 -22.24
C GLU A 248 -2.85 -2.67 -22.58
N ASP A 249 -3.91 -2.06 -22.05
CA ASP A 249 -4.20 -0.63 -22.24
C ASP A 249 -3.16 0.30 -21.61
N MET A 250 -2.45 -0.16 -20.59
CA MET A 250 -1.55 0.65 -19.79
C MET A 250 -0.07 0.37 -20.01
N VAL A 251 0.30 -0.71 -20.71
CA VAL A 251 1.69 -1.17 -20.83
C VAL A 251 2.62 -0.12 -21.43
N GLU A 252 2.14 0.70 -22.36
CA GLU A 252 2.94 1.78 -22.95
C GLU A 252 3.23 2.91 -21.97
N LYS A 253 2.32 3.13 -21.01
CA LYS A 253 2.44 4.19 -19.99
C LYS A 253 3.22 3.73 -18.75
N GLU A 254 3.25 2.41 -18.50
CA GLU A 254 3.90 1.83 -17.32
C GLU A 254 4.68 0.55 -17.68
N PRO A 255 5.91 0.67 -18.17
CA PRO A 255 6.70 -0.46 -18.69
C PRO A 255 7.14 -1.49 -17.62
N ARG A 256 6.94 -1.20 -16.32
CA ARG A 256 7.29 -2.13 -15.22
C ARG A 256 6.26 -3.25 -14.98
N LEU A 257 5.11 -3.16 -15.60
CA LEU A 257 3.95 -4.01 -15.32
C LEU A 257 4.23 -5.51 -15.44
N SER A 258 5.08 -5.96 -16.36
CA SER A 258 5.40 -7.39 -16.54
C SER A 258 5.97 -8.05 -15.26
N LYS A 259 6.77 -7.32 -14.49
CA LYS A 259 7.33 -7.81 -13.22
C LYS A 259 6.29 -7.83 -12.10
N VAL A 260 5.34 -6.91 -12.12
CA VAL A 260 4.26 -6.81 -11.14
C VAL A 260 3.28 -7.96 -11.34
N LEU A 261 2.83 -8.20 -12.56
CA LEU A 261 1.87 -9.25 -12.89
C LEU A 261 2.31 -10.63 -12.37
N ASN A 262 3.57 -11.00 -12.57
CA ASN A 262 4.11 -12.29 -12.10
C ASN A 262 3.97 -12.50 -10.57
N ARG A 263 4.02 -11.43 -9.78
CA ARG A 263 3.85 -11.48 -8.32
C ARG A 263 2.40 -11.72 -7.91
N LEU A 264 1.46 -11.39 -8.81
CA LEU A 264 0.03 -11.41 -8.54
C LEU A 264 -0.67 -12.70 -8.98
N PHE A 265 -0.04 -13.59 -9.76
CA PHE A 265 -0.68 -14.83 -10.19
C PHE A 265 -1.27 -15.64 -9.04
N LYS A 266 -0.60 -15.66 -7.87
CA LYS A 266 -1.11 -16.38 -6.70
C LYS A 266 -2.38 -15.74 -6.10
N THR A 267 -2.64 -14.50 -6.39
CA THR A 267 -3.85 -13.81 -5.92
C THR A 267 -5.09 -14.36 -6.61
N TYR A 268 -4.96 -14.69 -7.90
CA TYR A 268 -6.06 -15.17 -8.74
C TYR A 268 -6.13 -16.69 -8.85
N VAL A 269 -4.98 -17.32 -9.06
CA VAL A 269 -4.85 -18.76 -9.35
C VAL A 269 -4.52 -19.51 -8.06
N LYS A 270 -5.55 -19.93 -7.30
CA LYS A 270 -5.38 -20.61 -6.02
C LYS A 270 -6.57 -21.52 -5.71
N ASP A 271 -6.36 -22.45 -4.82
CA ASP A 271 -7.36 -23.26 -4.11
C ASP A 271 -8.24 -24.17 -5.02
N PHE A 272 -7.86 -24.39 -6.27
CA PHE A 272 -8.49 -25.34 -7.18
C PHE A 272 -7.48 -26.39 -7.71
N LYS A 273 -8.02 -27.48 -8.28
CA LYS A 273 -7.21 -28.57 -8.82
C LYS A 273 -6.30 -28.07 -9.94
N GLY A 274 -5.00 -28.34 -9.89
CA GLY A 274 -4.03 -27.91 -10.89
C GLY A 274 -3.54 -26.45 -10.73
N SER A 275 -4.04 -25.67 -9.77
CA SER A 275 -3.66 -24.27 -9.56
C SER A 275 -2.15 -24.07 -9.39
N ARG A 276 -1.45 -25.01 -8.76
CA ARG A 276 0.02 -24.96 -8.62
C ARG A 276 0.73 -25.09 -9.96
N GLN A 277 0.38 -26.09 -10.74
CA GLN A 277 0.98 -26.31 -12.08
C GLN A 277 0.70 -25.13 -13.00
N LEU A 278 -0.54 -24.62 -12.98
CA LEU A 278 -0.89 -23.43 -13.75
C LEU A 278 -0.01 -22.24 -13.39
N ARG A 279 0.18 -21.93 -12.10
CA ARG A 279 1.09 -20.85 -11.66
C ARG A 279 2.53 -21.08 -12.12
N ASP A 280 3.04 -22.33 -12.01
CA ASP A 280 4.41 -22.67 -12.40
C ASP A 280 4.62 -22.48 -13.93
N THR A 281 3.56 -22.59 -14.73
CA THR A 281 3.58 -22.27 -16.16
C THR A 281 3.50 -20.78 -16.40
N LEU A 282 2.54 -20.10 -15.76
CA LEU A 282 2.32 -18.65 -15.90
C LEU A 282 3.56 -17.81 -15.56
N VAL A 283 4.33 -18.18 -14.53
CA VAL A 283 5.56 -17.45 -14.13
C VAL A 283 6.63 -17.46 -15.21
N ARG A 284 6.55 -18.38 -16.19
CA ARG A 284 7.51 -18.49 -17.30
C ARG A 284 7.10 -17.69 -18.52
N THR A 285 5.89 -17.18 -18.57
CA THR A 285 5.38 -16.36 -19.68
C THR A 285 6.09 -15.01 -19.74
N LYS A 286 6.17 -14.46 -20.95
CA LYS A 286 6.88 -13.20 -21.22
C LYS A 286 5.96 -12.10 -21.77
N SER A 287 4.73 -12.45 -22.13
CA SER A 287 3.73 -11.53 -22.68
C SER A 287 2.34 -11.86 -22.14
N VAL A 288 1.42 -10.92 -22.28
CA VAL A 288 0.00 -11.15 -21.94
C VAL A 288 -0.61 -12.20 -22.84
N ASP A 289 -0.26 -12.20 -24.12
CA ASP A 289 -0.74 -13.23 -25.07
C ASP A 289 -0.37 -14.64 -24.61
N GLU A 290 0.90 -14.84 -24.19
CA GLU A 290 1.31 -16.13 -23.62
C GLU A 290 0.55 -16.49 -22.34
N VAL A 291 0.26 -15.50 -21.47
CA VAL A 291 -0.59 -15.72 -20.28
C VAL A 291 -1.98 -16.20 -20.69
N ARG A 292 -2.62 -15.52 -21.67
CA ARG A 292 -3.95 -15.89 -22.18
C ARG A 292 -3.96 -17.27 -22.82
N GLU A 293 -2.92 -17.60 -23.61
CA GLU A 293 -2.76 -18.94 -24.23
C GLU A 293 -2.65 -20.03 -23.15
N VAL A 294 -1.83 -19.81 -22.12
CA VAL A 294 -1.69 -20.77 -21.00
C VAL A 294 -3.01 -20.96 -20.27
N LEU A 295 -3.77 -19.87 -20.02
CA LEU A 295 -5.08 -19.95 -19.40
C LEU A 295 -6.09 -20.71 -20.27
N ALA A 296 -6.17 -20.39 -21.56
CA ALA A 296 -7.11 -21.03 -22.50
C ALA A 296 -6.84 -22.54 -22.67
N ASN A 297 -5.57 -22.97 -22.58
CA ASN A 297 -5.18 -24.38 -22.69
C ASN A 297 -5.19 -25.13 -21.35
N PHE A 298 -5.59 -24.51 -20.26
CA PHE A 298 -5.65 -25.16 -18.96
C PHE A 298 -6.86 -26.11 -18.90
N GLU A 299 -6.62 -27.42 -18.68
CA GLU A 299 -7.62 -28.52 -18.77
C GLU A 299 -8.89 -28.33 -17.91
N HIS A 300 -8.83 -27.48 -16.89
CA HIS A 300 -9.94 -27.24 -15.97
C HIS A 300 -10.56 -25.83 -16.14
N ILE A 301 -10.17 -25.05 -17.15
CA ILE A 301 -10.62 -23.67 -17.31
C ILE A 301 -12.13 -23.57 -17.48
N ASP A 302 -12.72 -24.43 -18.32
CA ASP A 302 -14.16 -24.42 -18.56
C ASP A 302 -14.96 -24.74 -17.29
N ALA A 303 -14.47 -25.67 -16.47
CA ALA A 303 -15.12 -25.99 -15.19
C ALA A 303 -15.10 -24.79 -14.23
N ILE A 304 -14.00 -24.06 -14.16
CA ILE A 304 -13.85 -22.85 -13.34
C ILE A 304 -14.76 -21.74 -13.86
N MET A 305 -14.77 -21.50 -15.19
CA MET A 305 -15.53 -20.39 -15.78
C MET A 305 -17.04 -20.63 -15.75
N ASN A 306 -17.47 -21.88 -15.52
CA ASN A 306 -18.87 -22.24 -15.38
C ASN A 306 -19.31 -22.40 -13.90
N GLU A 307 -18.45 -22.11 -12.92
CA GLU A 307 -18.86 -22.06 -11.51
C GLU A 307 -19.92 -20.98 -11.32
N GLU A 308 -21.00 -21.33 -10.63
CA GLU A 308 -21.99 -20.34 -10.18
C GLU A 308 -21.41 -19.48 -9.05
N ALA A 309 -21.84 -18.23 -8.95
CA ALA A 309 -21.49 -17.37 -7.83
C ALA A 309 -21.99 -17.98 -6.51
N LEU A 310 -21.13 -18.04 -5.49
CA LEU A 310 -21.44 -18.59 -4.19
C LEU A 310 -22.29 -17.63 -3.34
#